data_a8624a3c61b85ed37d839e80faeb6d76
#
_entry.id   a8624a3c61b85ed37d839e80faeb6d76
#
_cell.length_a   1.000
_cell.length_b   1.000
_cell.length_c   1.000
_cell.angle_alpha   90.00
_cell.angle_beta   90.00
_cell.angle_gamma   90.00
#
_symmetry.space_group_name_H-M   'P 1'
#
loop_
_entity.id
_entity.type
_entity.pdbx_description
1 polymer ?
#
loop_
_entity_poly.entity_id
_entity_poly.type
_entity_poly.pdbx_seq_one_letter_code
_entity_poly.pdbx_strand_id
1 'polypeptide(L)'
;IFTRSPKEKKNTALFLGGSDLIAGEKLLSAVKSTFFSNFRVSAMLDSNGSNTTAAAAVAKMMVSTSLKGKRAVILGGTGPVGQRAAVMLVQEGASVCIASRKQSRAVEACAHIETEFDVTVEAAGAATNEERAKLCADAQIVFTTGAAGVQLLDAEHWQNNKNIEVIAD
;
A
#
# COMPACT_ATOMS: atom_id res chain seq x y z
N ILE A 1 1.50 -5.87 29.76
CA ILE A 1 2.39 -4.69 29.73
C ILE A 1 2.58 -4.14 31.15
N PHE A 2 1.51 -3.89 31.89
CA PHE A 2 1.58 -3.26 33.21
C PHE A 2 2.29 -4.07 34.30
N THR A 3 2.35 -5.38 34.14
CA THR A 3 3.05 -6.29 35.07
C THR A 3 4.55 -6.43 34.80
N ARG A 4 5.06 -5.82 33.71
CA ARG A 4 6.46 -5.89 33.32
C ARG A 4 7.26 -4.73 33.90
N SER A 5 8.46 -5.02 34.39
CA SER A 5 9.40 -3.97 34.83
C SER A 5 9.88 -3.14 33.63
N PRO A 6 10.41 -1.91 33.84
CA PRO A 6 10.99 -1.12 32.76
C PRO A 6 12.09 -1.85 31.97
N LYS A 7 12.87 -2.70 32.62
CA LYS A 7 13.93 -3.50 31.98
C LYS A 7 13.37 -4.58 31.06
N GLU A 8 12.23 -5.16 31.40
CA GLU A 8 11.58 -6.21 30.61
C GLU A 8 10.76 -5.65 29.45
N LYS A 9 10.20 -4.43 29.60
CA LYS A 9 9.42 -3.79 28.55
C LYS A 9 10.22 -3.56 27.27
N LYS A 10 11.50 -3.25 27.35
CA LYS A 10 12.38 -3.08 26.16
C LYS A 10 12.55 -4.36 25.33
N ASN A 11 12.29 -5.52 25.93
CA ASN A 11 12.35 -6.83 25.28
C ASN A 11 10.95 -7.38 24.96
N THR A 12 9.92 -6.52 25.01
CA THR A 12 8.53 -6.90 24.75
C THR A 12 8.03 -6.10 23.55
N ALA A 13 7.41 -6.80 22.61
CA ALA A 13 6.71 -6.22 21.47
C ALA A 13 5.35 -6.88 21.30
N LEU A 14 4.41 -6.15 20.70
CA LEU A 14 3.11 -6.66 20.30
C LEU A 14 3.10 -6.80 18.77
N PHE A 15 2.70 -7.98 18.32
CA PHE A 15 2.40 -8.21 16.91
C PHE A 15 0.89 -8.34 16.73
N LEU A 16 0.33 -7.51 15.87
CA LEU A 16 -1.08 -7.49 15.53
C LEU A 16 -1.24 -8.04 14.11
N GLY A 17 -1.63 -9.29 14.01
CA GLY A 17 -1.92 -10.00 12.78
C GLY A 17 -3.41 -10.12 12.54
N GLY A 18 -3.78 -11.03 11.62
CA GLY A 18 -5.16 -11.32 11.25
C GLY A 18 -5.43 -11.12 9.77
N SER A 19 -6.63 -11.45 9.31
CA SER A 19 -7.03 -11.35 7.90
C SER A 19 -7.79 -10.06 7.57
N ASP A 20 -8.23 -9.31 8.56
CA ASP A 20 -9.01 -8.07 8.41
C ASP A 20 -8.14 -6.86 8.74
N LEU A 21 -7.88 -6.03 7.71
CA LEU A 21 -7.06 -4.83 7.83
C LEU A 21 -7.71 -3.79 8.75
N ILE A 22 -9.01 -3.53 8.56
CA ILE A 22 -9.74 -2.49 9.31
C ILE A 22 -9.83 -2.87 10.78
N ALA A 23 -10.11 -4.14 11.09
CA ALA A 23 -10.10 -4.64 12.45
C ALA A 23 -8.70 -4.53 13.09
N GLY A 24 -7.65 -4.83 12.32
CA GLY A 24 -6.26 -4.66 12.77
C GLY A 24 -5.90 -3.21 13.09
N GLU A 25 -6.30 -2.27 12.26
CA GLU A 25 -6.09 -0.82 12.48
C GLU A 25 -6.82 -0.31 13.73
N LYS A 26 -8.08 -0.70 13.90
CA LYS A 26 -8.84 -0.40 15.12
C LYS A 26 -8.16 -0.96 16.37
N LEU A 27 -7.66 -2.20 16.28
CA LEU A 27 -6.92 -2.81 17.39
C LEU A 27 -5.62 -2.08 17.68
N LEU A 28 -4.86 -1.68 16.66
CA LEU A 28 -3.63 -0.89 16.84
C LEU A 28 -3.93 0.46 17.51
N SER A 29 -4.99 1.13 17.08
CA SER A 29 -5.45 2.38 17.70
C SER A 29 -5.83 2.18 19.16
N ALA A 30 -6.60 1.13 19.47
CA ALA A 30 -6.97 0.79 20.83
C ALA A 30 -5.73 0.44 21.70
N VAL A 31 -4.76 -0.28 21.16
CA VAL A 31 -3.49 -0.55 21.85
C VAL A 31 -2.73 0.74 22.15
N LYS A 32 -2.60 1.63 21.16
CA LYS A 32 -1.92 2.93 21.33
C LYS A 32 -2.60 3.80 22.40
N SER A 33 -3.92 3.81 22.44
CA SER A 33 -4.69 4.59 23.43
C SER A 33 -4.52 4.10 24.87
N THR A 34 -4.10 2.84 25.07
CA THR A 34 -3.78 2.31 26.39
C THR A 34 -2.38 2.67 26.89
N PHE A 35 -1.53 3.21 26.03
CA PHE A 35 -0.18 3.60 26.41
C PHE A 35 -0.18 4.91 27.17
N PHE A 36 0.52 4.97 28.29
CA PHE A 36 0.71 6.19 29.07
C PHE A 36 2.10 6.24 29.66
N SER A 37 2.68 7.43 29.78
CA SER A 37 4.04 7.63 30.32
C SER A 37 5.03 6.62 29.74
N ASN A 38 5.76 5.90 30.58
CA ASN A 38 6.71 4.85 30.21
C ASN A 38 6.08 3.46 30.04
N PHE A 39 4.75 3.33 30.20
CA PHE A 39 4.04 2.08 29.99
C PHE A 39 3.64 1.90 28.52
N ARG A 40 4.66 1.74 27.68
CA ARG A 40 4.52 1.51 26.24
C ARG A 40 5.53 0.44 25.79
N VAL A 41 5.19 -0.27 24.74
CA VAL A 41 6.05 -1.24 24.06
C VAL A 41 5.94 -1.05 22.55
N SER A 42 6.86 -1.61 21.78
CA SER A 42 6.74 -1.61 20.34
C SER A 42 5.49 -2.38 19.92
N ALA A 43 4.76 -1.86 18.96
CA ALA A 43 3.61 -2.52 18.35
C ALA A 43 3.77 -2.51 16.83
N MET A 44 3.59 -3.66 16.21
CA MET A 44 3.63 -3.87 14.77
C MET A 44 2.29 -4.39 14.31
N LEU A 45 1.71 -3.73 13.32
CA LEU A 45 0.52 -4.21 12.61
C LEU A 45 0.94 -4.80 11.27
N ASP A 46 0.53 -6.04 11.02
CA ASP A 46 0.71 -6.69 9.72
C ASP A 46 -0.45 -7.64 9.39
N SER A 47 -1.65 -7.08 9.37
CA SER A 47 -2.84 -7.83 8.97
C SER A 47 -2.69 -8.32 7.53
N ASN A 48 -2.89 -9.63 7.34
CA ASN A 48 -2.77 -10.31 6.05
C ASN A 48 -1.39 -10.13 5.35
N GLY A 49 -0.33 -9.86 6.11
CA GLY A 49 1.00 -9.58 5.58
C GLY A 49 1.08 -8.29 4.74
N SER A 50 0.08 -7.40 4.83
CA SER A 50 -0.07 -6.29 3.90
C SER A 50 1.03 -5.24 4.01
N ASN A 51 1.47 -4.92 5.23
CA ASN A 51 2.51 -3.92 5.44
C ASN A 51 3.89 -4.43 4.99
N THR A 52 4.23 -5.66 5.36
CA THR A 52 5.53 -6.25 5.01
C THR A 52 5.63 -6.54 3.51
N THR A 53 4.56 -7.00 2.87
CA THR A 53 4.53 -7.21 1.41
C THR A 53 4.64 -5.89 0.66
N ALA A 54 3.88 -4.88 1.05
CA ALA A 54 3.97 -3.56 0.43
C ALA A 54 5.36 -2.94 0.59
N ALA A 55 5.94 -3.01 1.80
CA ALA A 55 7.29 -2.50 2.06
C ALA A 55 8.36 -3.21 1.22
N ALA A 56 8.27 -4.54 1.09
CA ALA A 56 9.19 -5.31 0.26
C ALA A 56 9.08 -4.93 -1.23
N ALA A 57 7.84 -4.77 -1.74
CA ALA A 57 7.62 -4.36 -3.12
C ALA A 57 8.19 -2.95 -3.39
N VAL A 58 7.84 -1.97 -2.56
CA VAL A 58 8.33 -0.58 -2.71
C VAL A 58 9.85 -0.53 -2.60
N ALA A 59 10.46 -1.23 -1.63
CA ALA A 59 11.91 -1.31 -1.50
C ALA A 59 12.58 -1.90 -2.75
N LYS A 60 11.99 -2.92 -3.37
CA LYS A 60 12.48 -3.48 -4.64
C LYS A 60 12.38 -2.50 -5.80
N MET A 61 11.30 -1.74 -5.89
CA MET A 61 11.15 -0.68 -6.90
C MET A 61 12.23 0.40 -6.73
N MET A 62 12.52 0.81 -5.49
CA MET A 62 13.55 1.81 -5.17
C MET A 62 14.97 1.38 -5.56
N VAL A 63 15.24 0.08 -5.59
CA VAL A 63 16.54 -0.43 -6.11
C VAL A 63 16.64 -0.22 -7.62
N SER A 64 15.51 -0.27 -8.33
CA SER A 64 15.49 -0.19 -9.80
C SER A 64 15.42 1.25 -10.30
N THR A 65 14.75 2.15 -9.57
CA THR A 65 14.57 3.54 -9.99
C THR A 65 14.29 4.47 -8.80
N SER A 66 14.59 5.77 -8.96
CA SER A 66 14.11 6.79 -8.00
C SER A 66 12.60 6.95 -8.13
N LEU A 67 11.88 6.98 -7.02
CA LEU A 67 10.44 7.15 -7.02
C LEU A 67 10.01 8.63 -7.06
N LYS A 68 10.89 9.52 -6.63
CA LYS A 68 10.60 10.96 -6.48
C LYS A 68 10.24 11.61 -7.81
N GLY A 69 9.07 12.24 -7.84
CA GLY A 69 8.56 12.96 -9.01
C GLY A 69 8.00 12.06 -10.11
N LYS A 70 7.94 10.73 -9.90
CA LYS A 70 7.39 9.78 -10.87
C LYS A 70 5.93 9.49 -10.62
N ARG A 71 5.24 9.13 -11.70
CA ARG A 71 3.86 8.66 -11.66
C ARG A 71 3.86 7.13 -11.45
N ALA A 72 3.16 6.69 -10.42
CA ALA A 72 2.93 5.29 -10.13
C ALA A 72 1.45 4.94 -10.30
N VAL A 73 1.15 3.86 -10.99
CA VAL A 73 -0.21 3.32 -11.14
C VAL A 73 -0.28 1.95 -10.47
N ILE A 74 -1.20 1.81 -9.52
CA ILE A 74 -1.44 0.54 -8.82
C ILE A 74 -2.72 -0.09 -9.36
N LEU A 75 -2.58 -1.11 -10.18
CA LEU A 75 -3.69 -1.87 -10.74
C LEU A 75 -4.22 -2.87 -9.70
N GLY A 76 -5.55 -2.87 -9.49
CA GLY A 76 -6.17 -3.66 -8.42
C GLY A 76 -5.85 -3.15 -7.02
N GLY A 77 -5.47 -1.86 -6.89
CA GLY A 77 -4.88 -1.27 -5.70
C GLY A 77 -5.81 -1.03 -4.51
N THR A 78 -7.08 -1.43 -4.59
CA THR A 78 -8.05 -1.25 -3.47
C THR A 78 -7.91 -2.28 -2.35
N GLY A 79 -7.08 -3.29 -2.54
CA GLY A 79 -6.77 -4.29 -1.51
C GLY A 79 -5.73 -3.80 -0.49
N PRO A 80 -5.50 -4.57 0.59
CA PRO A 80 -4.61 -4.16 1.68
C PRO A 80 -3.18 -3.82 1.23
N VAL A 81 -2.58 -4.66 0.39
CA VAL A 81 -1.21 -4.44 -0.12
C VAL A 81 -1.14 -3.19 -0.99
N GLY A 82 -2.12 -3.01 -1.91
CA GLY A 82 -2.17 -1.86 -2.80
C GLY A 82 -2.31 -0.53 -2.05
N GLN A 83 -3.18 -0.47 -1.05
CA GLN A 83 -3.35 0.73 -0.22
C GLN A 83 -2.08 1.07 0.57
N ARG A 84 -1.42 0.08 1.17
CA ARG A 84 -0.17 0.29 1.92
C ARG A 84 0.98 0.74 1.01
N ALA A 85 1.10 0.12 -0.17
CA ALA A 85 2.08 0.52 -1.17
C ALA A 85 1.83 1.95 -1.68
N ALA A 86 0.57 2.33 -1.89
CA ALA A 86 0.23 3.70 -2.29
C ALA A 86 0.75 4.74 -1.29
N VAL A 87 0.51 4.52 0.01
CA VAL A 87 1.03 5.40 1.08
C VAL A 87 2.55 5.49 1.01
N MET A 88 3.24 4.36 0.94
CA MET A 88 4.71 4.33 0.91
C MET A 88 5.27 5.02 -0.35
N LEU A 89 4.68 4.78 -1.52
CA LEU A 89 5.08 5.43 -2.77
C LEU A 89 4.91 6.96 -2.71
N VAL A 90 3.80 7.46 -2.12
CA VAL A 90 3.62 8.90 -1.90
C VAL A 90 4.66 9.45 -0.94
N GLN A 91 4.96 8.75 0.16
CA GLN A 91 5.99 9.15 1.13
C GLN A 91 7.40 9.22 0.50
N GLU A 92 7.66 8.39 -0.50
CA GLU A 92 8.91 8.43 -1.30
C GLU A 92 8.86 9.46 -2.44
N GLY A 93 7.79 10.25 -2.52
CA GLY A 93 7.66 11.39 -3.44
C GLY A 93 7.11 11.06 -4.82
N ALA A 94 6.47 9.90 -5.00
CA ALA A 94 5.74 9.59 -6.21
C ALA A 94 4.33 10.23 -6.22
N SER A 95 3.80 10.52 -7.39
CA SER A 95 2.36 10.75 -7.60
C SER A 95 1.69 9.41 -7.87
N VAL A 96 0.66 9.07 -7.10
CA VAL A 96 0.08 7.71 -7.11
C VAL A 96 -1.37 7.73 -7.54
N CYS A 97 -1.72 6.80 -8.43
CA CYS A 97 -3.09 6.50 -8.83
C CYS A 97 -3.43 5.04 -8.46
N ILE A 98 -4.52 4.85 -7.72
CA ILE A 98 -5.10 3.52 -7.47
C ILE A 98 -6.20 3.25 -8.49
N ALA A 99 -6.08 2.14 -9.22
CA ALA A 99 -7.06 1.69 -10.18
C ALA A 99 -7.86 0.49 -9.68
N SER A 100 -9.16 0.52 -9.96
CA SER A 100 -10.08 -0.59 -9.71
C SER A 100 -11.04 -0.76 -10.88
N ARG A 101 -11.63 -1.96 -11.05
CA ARG A 101 -12.70 -2.19 -12.02
C ARG A 101 -13.92 -1.29 -11.82
N LYS A 102 -14.15 -0.86 -10.58
CA LYS A 102 -15.22 0.08 -10.21
C LYS A 102 -14.59 1.34 -9.63
N GLN A 103 -14.84 2.48 -10.26
CA GLN A 103 -14.38 3.79 -9.81
C GLN A 103 -14.72 4.04 -8.32
N SER A 104 -15.96 3.70 -7.90
CA SER A 104 -16.40 3.91 -6.52
C SER A 104 -15.49 3.24 -5.50
N ARG A 105 -15.00 2.02 -5.78
CA ARG A 105 -14.07 1.32 -4.89
C ARG A 105 -12.72 2.00 -4.79
N ALA A 106 -12.23 2.55 -5.91
CA ALA A 106 -10.98 3.32 -5.89
C ALA A 106 -11.14 4.59 -5.05
N VAL A 107 -12.26 5.30 -5.22
CA VAL A 107 -12.58 6.50 -4.44
C VAL A 107 -12.67 6.19 -2.94
N GLU A 108 -13.36 5.12 -2.56
CA GLU A 108 -13.45 4.67 -1.15
C GLU A 108 -12.08 4.35 -0.56
N ALA A 109 -11.22 3.65 -1.31
CA ALA A 109 -9.87 3.32 -0.85
C ALA A 109 -9.00 4.58 -0.69
N CYS A 110 -9.08 5.53 -1.62
CA CYS A 110 -8.35 6.79 -1.54
C CYS A 110 -8.81 7.64 -0.36
N ALA A 111 -10.13 7.74 -0.12
CA ALA A 111 -10.68 8.45 1.04
C ALA A 111 -10.24 7.83 2.38
N HIS A 112 -10.17 6.50 2.44
CA HIS A 112 -9.64 5.80 3.61
C HIS A 112 -8.15 6.12 3.83
N ILE A 113 -7.35 6.09 2.77
CA ILE A 113 -5.92 6.44 2.83
C ILE A 113 -5.73 7.88 3.31
N GLU A 114 -6.49 8.83 2.77
CA GLU A 114 -6.41 10.23 3.17
C GLU A 114 -6.74 10.41 4.65
N THR A 115 -7.82 9.75 5.13
CA THR A 115 -8.24 9.83 6.53
C THR A 115 -7.22 9.24 7.50
N GLU A 116 -6.61 8.10 7.16
CA GLU A 116 -5.73 7.36 8.09
C GLU A 116 -4.27 7.81 8.02
N PHE A 117 -3.81 8.32 6.87
CA PHE A 117 -2.39 8.60 6.63
C PHE A 117 -2.07 10.04 6.23
N ASP A 118 -3.09 10.88 6.04
CA ASP A 118 -2.92 12.28 5.61
C ASP A 118 -2.12 12.38 4.29
N VAL A 119 -2.39 11.48 3.34
CA VAL A 119 -1.80 11.47 2.00
C VAL A 119 -2.87 11.43 0.92
N THR A 120 -2.66 12.16 -0.16
CA THR A 120 -3.58 12.23 -1.31
C THR A 120 -3.15 11.25 -2.38
N VAL A 121 -4.11 10.44 -2.87
CA VAL A 121 -3.94 9.46 -3.93
C VAL A 121 -5.06 9.63 -4.95
N GLU A 122 -4.73 9.56 -6.24
CA GLU A 122 -5.70 9.61 -7.33
C GLU A 122 -6.49 8.30 -7.42
N ALA A 123 -7.80 8.39 -7.68
CA ALA A 123 -8.67 7.24 -7.87
C ALA A 123 -9.09 7.08 -9.34
N ALA A 124 -8.93 5.91 -9.92
CA ALA A 124 -9.33 5.62 -11.28
C ALA A 124 -10.18 4.35 -11.42
N GLY A 125 -11.17 4.40 -12.34
CA GLY A 125 -11.87 3.22 -12.86
C GLY A 125 -11.16 2.69 -14.09
N ALA A 126 -10.85 1.37 -14.12
CA ALA A 126 -10.28 0.71 -15.28
C ALA A 126 -10.72 -0.76 -15.28
N ALA A 127 -11.84 -1.03 -15.95
CA ALA A 127 -12.44 -2.35 -15.97
C ALA A 127 -11.82 -3.25 -17.05
N THR A 128 -11.46 -2.66 -18.21
CA THR A 128 -10.90 -3.40 -19.35
C THR A 128 -9.37 -3.28 -19.39
N ASN A 129 -8.75 -4.10 -20.21
CA ASN A 129 -7.30 -4.10 -20.40
C ASN A 129 -6.84 -2.81 -21.10
N GLU A 130 -7.62 -2.33 -22.06
CA GLU A 130 -7.37 -1.09 -22.79
C GLU A 130 -7.46 0.14 -21.86
N GLU A 131 -8.43 0.17 -20.96
CA GLU A 131 -8.56 1.23 -19.97
C GLU A 131 -7.35 1.25 -19.02
N ARG A 132 -6.89 0.06 -18.57
CA ARG A 132 -5.69 -0.06 -17.72
C ARG A 132 -4.43 0.35 -18.50
N ALA A 133 -4.29 -0.06 -19.75
CA ALA A 133 -3.19 0.35 -20.61
C ALA A 133 -3.14 1.86 -20.80
N LYS A 134 -4.29 2.49 -21.07
CA LYS A 134 -4.41 3.95 -21.18
C LYS A 134 -4.00 4.65 -19.89
N LEU A 135 -4.41 4.13 -18.74
CA LEU A 135 -4.05 4.69 -17.43
C LEU A 135 -2.54 4.59 -17.15
N CYS A 136 -1.88 3.54 -17.66
CA CYS A 136 -0.45 3.32 -17.51
C CYS A 136 0.39 4.00 -18.60
N ALA A 137 -0.21 4.70 -19.56
CA ALA A 137 0.52 5.21 -20.74
C ALA A 137 1.62 6.20 -20.37
N ASP A 138 1.43 7.02 -19.36
CA ASP A 138 2.35 8.02 -18.85
C ASP A 138 3.02 7.64 -17.51
N ALA A 139 2.79 6.42 -17.02
CA ALA A 139 3.34 5.95 -15.77
C ALA A 139 4.79 5.48 -15.92
N GLN A 140 5.64 5.79 -14.95
CA GLN A 140 6.98 5.24 -14.82
C GLN A 140 7.00 3.95 -13.99
N ILE A 141 6.01 3.81 -13.11
CA ILE A 141 5.90 2.68 -12.18
C ILE A 141 4.51 2.07 -12.32
N VAL A 142 4.46 0.78 -12.59
CA VAL A 142 3.23 -0.01 -12.61
C VAL A 142 3.34 -1.10 -11.56
N PHE A 143 2.40 -1.13 -10.63
CA PHE A 143 2.32 -2.16 -9.61
C PHE A 143 0.99 -2.90 -9.70
N THR A 144 1.02 -4.21 -9.89
CA THR A 144 -0.19 -5.02 -9.87
C THR A 144 -0.37 -5.67 -8.50
N THR A 145 -1.55 -5.50 -7.92
CA THR A 145 -1.93 -6.06 -6.61
C THR A 145 -3.29 -6.75 -6.67
N GLY A 146 -3.58 -7.34 -7.84
CA GLY A 146 -4.81 -8.09 -8.08
C GLY A 146 -4.83 -9.45 -7.40
N ALA A 147 -5.89 -10.21 -7.67
CA ALA A 147 -5.99 -11.59 -7.21
C ALA A 147 -4.96 -12.48 -7.92
N ALA A 148 -4.41 -13.44 -7.19
CA ALA A 148 -3.47 -14.40 -7.75
C ALA A 148 -4.04 -15.10 -9.00
N GLY A 149 -3.22 -15.21 -10.05
CA GLY A 149 -3.59 -15.82 -11.32
C GLY A 149 -4.45 -14.96 -12.25
N VAL A 150 -4.73 -13.70 -11.90
CA VAL A 150 -5.47 -12.76 -12.73
C VAL A 150 -4.50 -11.77 -13.37
N GLN A 151 -4.30 -11.89 -14.68
CA GLN A 151 -3.52 -10.93 -15.46
C GLN A 151 -4.28 -9.62 -15.60
N LEU A 152 -3.66 -8.52 -15.14
CA LEU A 152 -4.26 -7.19 -15.15
C LEU A 152 -3.82 -6.33 -16.35
N LEU A 153 -2.68 -6.64 -16.95
CA LEU A 153 -2.14 -5.91 -18.09
C LEU A 153 -1.41 -6.88 -19.02
N ASP A 154 -1.82 -6.93 -20.29
CA ASP A 154 -1.20 -7.79 -21.28
C ASP A 154 0.16 -7.23 -21.72
N ALA A 155 1.05 -8.13 -22.14
CA ALA A 155 2.41 -7.77 -22.52
C ALA A 155 2.47 -6.72 -23.65
N GLU A 156 1.57 -6.80 -24.63
CA GLU A 156 1.47 -5.84 -25.74
C GLU A 156 1.23 -4.40 -25.29
N HIS A 157 0.63 -4.19 -24.10
CA HIS A 157 0.30 -2.88 -23.57
C HIS A 157 1.46 -2.23 -22.80
N TRP A 158 2.48 -2.99 -22.42
CA TRP A 158 3.60 -2.42 -21.65
C TRP A 158 4.97 -2.62 -22.30
N GLN A 159 5.18 -3.68 -23.11
CA GLN A 159 6.51 -3.99 -23.69
C GLN A 159 7.11 -2.85 -24.52
N ASN A 160 6.27 -2.08 -25.22
CA ASN A 160 6.70 -0.96 -26.06
C ASN A 160 6.49 0.40 -25.42
N ASN A 161 6.04 0.44 -24.16
CA ASN A 161 5.86 1.71 -23.44
C ASN A 161 7.19 2.16 -22.84
N LYS A 162 7.82 3.15 -23.50
CA LYS A 162 9.12 3.70 -23.09
C LYS A 162 9.09 4.51 -21.80
N ASN A 163 7.89 4.86 -21.29
CA ASN A 163 7.74 5.60 -20.05
C ASN A 163 7.89 4.68 -18.83
N ILE A 164 7.50 3.41 -18.97
CA ILE A 164 7.55 2.45 -17.85
C ILE A 164 8.98 2.06 -17.58
N GLU A 165 9.43 2.32 -16.37
CA GLU A 165 10.77 1.96 -15.88
C GLU A 165 10.74 0.71 -14.99
N VAL A 166 9.65 0.52 -14.25
CA VAL A 166 9.46 -0.61 -13.32
C VAL A 166 8.05 -1.15 -13.41
N ILE A 167 7.95 -2.46 -13.52
CA ILE A 167 6.73 -3.22 -13.30
C ILE A 167 6.97 -4.18 -12.15
N ALA A 168 6.08 -4.18 -11.17
CA ALA A 168 6.07 -5.13 -10.07
C ALA A 168 4.70 -5.83 -9.99
N ASP A 169 4.71 -7.11 -9.62
CA ASP A 169 3.51 -7.92 -9.43
C ASP A 169 3.56 -8.65 -8.09
#